data_fc453c7cda8364843cd8809d903c174e
#
_entry.id   fc453c7cda8364843cd8809d903c174e
#
_cell.length_a   1.000
_cell.length_b   1.000
_cell.length_c   1.000
_cell.angle_alpha   90.00
_cell.angle_beta   90.00
_cell.angle_gamma   90.00
#
_symmetry.space_group_name_H-M   'P 1'
#
loop_
_entity.id
_entity.type
_entity.pdbx_description
1 polymer ?
#
loop_
_entity_poly.entity_id
_entity_poly.type
_entity_poly.pdbx_seq_one_letter_code
_entity_poly.pdbx_strand_id
1 'polypeptide(L)'
;EMQKICVEFSDKIPLLANMVEGGKTPILSADDLAALGYKIAIFPGGAVRAISYHMEAYYLGLLANGSNDAFSDKMHNFDSLNKLIGTKELIQHGAKYENKGSD
;
A
#
# COMPACT_ATOMS: atom_id res chain seq x y z
N GLU A 1 6.20 -11.26 -24.53
CA GLU A 1 6.34 -12.41 -23.62
C GLU A 1 5.09 -12.57 -22.74
N MET A 2 4.66 -11.54 -22.00
CA MET A 2 3.47 -11.55 -21.17
C MET A 2 2.21 -12.02 -21.91
N GLN A 3 1.93 -11.45 -23.08
CA GLN A 3 0.79 -11.82 -23.91
C GLN A 3 0.81 -13.30 -24.34
N LYS A 4 1.98 -13.86 -24.67
CA LYS A 4 2.11 -15.27 -25.04
C LYS A 4 1.73 -16.20 -23.88
N ILE A 5 2.16 -15.86 -22.66
CA ILE A 5 1.81 -16.61 -21.45
C ILE A 5 0.31 -16.56 -21.21
N CYS A 6 -0.32 -15.39 -21.37
CA CYS A 6 -1.76 -15.26 -21.19
C CYS A 6 -2.56 -16.07 -22.22
N VAL A 7 -2.17 -16.03 -23.48
CA VAL A 7 -2.83 -16.84 -24.54
C VAL A 7 -2.79 -18.33 -24.24
N GLU A 8 -1.70 -18.81 -23.62
CA GLU A 8 -1.55 -20.23 -23.36
C GLU A 8 -2.21 -20.69 -22.05
N PHE A 9 -2.24 -19.85 -21.01
CA PHE A 9 -2.56 -20.28 -19.64
C PHE A 9 -3.74 -19.58 -19.00
N SER A 10 -4.21 -18.40 -19.47
CA SER A 10 -5.22 -17.61 -18.78
C SER A 10 -6.57 -18.32 -18.59
N ASP A 11 -6.91 -19.25 -19.47
CA ASP A 11 -8.13 -20.07 -19.39
C ASP A 11 -7.97 -21.30 -18.49
N LYS A 12 -6.73 -21.65 -18.13
CA LYS A 12 -6.41 -22.86 -17.37
C LYS A 12 -6.19 -22.56 -15.88
N ILE A 13 -5.52 -21.44 -15.60
CA ILE A 13 -5.13 -21.03 -14.24
C ILE A 13 -5.20 -19.51 -14.09
N PRO A 14 -5.49 -18.98 -12.88
CA PRO A 14 -5.36 -17.55 -12.62
C PRO A 14 -3.88 -17.13 -12.68
N LEU A 15 -3.57 -16.17 -13.54
CA LEU A 15 -2.22 -15.64 -13.71
C LEU A 15 -2.01 -14.41 -12.82
N LEU A 16 -0.83 -14.33 -12.19
CA LEU A 16 -0.38 -13.20 -11.40
C LEU A 16 0.72 -12.42 -12.14
N ALA A 17 0.55 -11.11 -12.25
CA ALA A 17 1.57 -10.20 -12.75
C ALA A 17 2.32 -9.53 -11.58
N ASN A 18 3.64 -9.64 -11.61
CA ASN A 18 4.53 -8.99 -10.64
C ASN A 18 5.12 -7.72 -11.26
N MET A 19 4.58 -6.55 -10.90
CA MET A 19 4.96 -5.24 -11.41
C MET A 19 6.05 -4.61 -10.53
N VAL A 20 7.32 -4.88 -10.89
CA VAL A 20 8.48 -4.36 -10.15
C VAL A 20 9.06 -3.16 -10.91
N GLU A 21 9.02 -1.99 -10.26
CA GLU A 21 9.59 -0.76 -10.83
C GLU A 21 11.11 -0.90 -11.02
N GLY A 22 11.59 -0.55 -12.21
CA GLY A 22 12.99 -0.70 -12.61
C GLY A 22 13.38 -2.11 -13.05
N GLY A 23 12.40 -3.04 -13.12
CA GLY A 23 12.60 -4.36 -13.69
C GLY A 23 12.63 -4.36 -15.24
N LYS A 24 12.79 -5.54 -15.83
CA LYS A 24 12.76 -5.70 -17.30
C LYS A 24 11.36 -5.62 -17.89
N THR A 25 10.34 -5.95 -17.10
CA THR A 25 8.94 -5.91 -17.50
C THR A 25 8.41 -4.48 -17.37
N PRO A 26 7.77 -3.91 -18.41
CA PRO A 26 7.15 -2.59 -18.29
C PRO A 26 6.01 -2.63 -17.26
N ILE A 27 5.89 -1.55 -16.49
CA ILE A 27 4.77 -1.38 -15.57
C ILE A 27 3.51 -1.11 -16.39
N LEU A 28 2.50 -1.95 -16.21
CA LEU A 28 1.19 -1.83 -16.84
C LEU A 28 0.14 -1.50 -15.80
N SER A 29 -0.94 -0.85 -16.24
CA SER A 29 -2.10 -0.60 -15.40
C SER A 29 -2.86 -1.91 -15.07
N ALA A 30 -3.69 -1.89 -14.04
CA ALA A 30 -4.55 -3.03 -13.71
C ALA A 30 -5.49 -3.39 -14.87
N ASP A 31 -6.01 -2.39 -15.57
CA ASP A 31 -6.91 -2.59 -16.72
C ASP A 31 -6.18 -3.23 -17.91
N ASP A 32 -4.96 -2.79 -18.21
CA ASP A 32 -4.15 -3.39 -19.27
C ASP A 32 -3.78 -4.84 -18.94
N LEU A 33 -3.44 -5.12 -17.68
CA LEU A 33 -3.17 -6.47 -17.22
C LEU A 33 -4.40 -7.37 -17.30
N ALA A 34 -5.56 -6.86 -16.90
CA ALA A 34 -6.83 -7.58 -17.02
C ALA A 34 -7.18 -7.88 -18.48
N ALA A 35 -6.98 -6.91 -19.39
CA ALA A 35 -7.19 -7.09 -20.83
C ALA A 35 -6.25 -8.14 -21.45
N LEU A 36 -5.03 -8.30 -20.91
CA LEU A 36 -4.10 -9.37 -21.30
C LEU A 36 -4.53 -10.76 -20.77
N GLY A 37 -5.34 -10.82 -19.70
CA GLY A 37 -5.78 -12.08 -19.08
C GLY A 37 -5.24 -12.36 -17.68
N TYR A 38 -4.46 -11.45 -17.08
CA TYR A 38 -4.05 -11.56 -15.69
C TYR A 38 -5.25 -11.35 -14.75
N LYS A 39 -5.27 -12.08 -13.63
CA LYS A 39 -6.31 -11.99 -12.59
C LYS A 39 -5.81 -11.29 -11.33
N ILE A 40 -4.50 -11.27 -11.12
CA ILE A 40 -3.87 -10.66 -9.95
C ILE A 40 -2.71 -9.80 -10.43
N ALA A 41 -2.58 -8.60 -9.87
CA ALA A 41 -1.41 -7.75 -10.04
C ALA A 41 -0.84 -7.39 -8.66
N ILE A 42 0.46 -7.50 -8.49
CA ILE A 42 1.17 -7.08 -7.27
C ILE A 42 2.26 -6.06 -7.63
N PHE A 43 2.43 -5.08 -6.74
CA PHE A 43 3.45 -4.03 -6.82
C PHE A 43 4.31 -4.09 -5.56
N PRO A 44 5.21 -5.09 -5.43
CA PRO A 44 5.81 -5.48 -4.16
C PRO A 44 6.73 -4.43 -3.56
N GLY A 45 7.35 -3.59 -4.39
CA GLY A 45 8.28 -2.55 -3.95
C GLY A 45 7.67 -1.17 -3.75
N GLY A 46 6.49 -0.92 -4.33
CA GLY A 46 5.92 0.42 -4.46
C GLY A 46 5.72 1.14 -3.13
N ALA A 47 5.05 0.49 -2.17
CA ALA A 47 4.76 1.09 -0.87
C ALA A 47 6.04 1.42 -0.08
N VAL A 48 6.98 0.48 0.01
CA VAL A 48 8.25 0.69 0.74
C VAL A 48 9.06 1.82 0.12
N ARG A 49 9.15 1.87 -1.20
CA ARG A 49 9.90 2.92 -1.92
C ARG A 49 9.25 4.30 -1.75
N ALA A 50 7.93 4.38 -1.81
CA ALA A 50 7.20 5.62 -1.58
C ALA A 50 7.36 6.12 -0.14
N ILE A 51 7.21 5.22 0.84
CA ILE A 51 7.40 5.55 2.26
C ILE A 51 8.83 6.01 2.52
N SER A 52 9.83 5.27 2.02
CA SER A 52 11.25 5.62 2.23
C SER A 52 11.60 7.00 1.69
N TYR A 53 11.10 7.36 0.51
CA TYR A 53 11.29 8.68 -0.07
C TYR A 53 10.72 9.80 0.82
N HIS A 54 9.50 9.62 1.34
CA HIS A 54 8.89 10.60 2.23
C HIS A 54 9.55 10.65 3.61
N MET A 55 9.96 9.49 4.15
CA MET A 55 10.63 9.41 5.45
C MET A 55 12.02 10.05 5.40
N GLU A 56 12.76 9.87 4.32
CA GLU A 56 14.05 10.54 4.14
C GLU A 56 13.88 12.06 4.20
N ALA A 57 12.95 12.63 3.44
CA ALA A 57 12.67 14.06 3.44
C ALA A 57 12.23 14.58 4.84
N TYR A 58 11.40 13.80 5.54
CA TYR A 58 10.96 14.11 6.90
C TYR A 58 12.13 14.18 7.88
N TYR A 59 12.99 13.16 7.92
CA TYR A 59 14.11 13.12 8.85
C TYR A 59 15.21 14.14 8.54
N LEU A 60 15.48 14.42 7.26
CA LEU A 60 16.38 15.50 6.87
C LEU A 60 15.83 16.87 7.32
N GLY A 61 14.53 17.10 7.18
CA GLY A 61 13.88 18.30 7.67
C GLY A 61 13.93 18.42 9.19
N LEU A 62 13.65 17.35 9.91
CA LEU A 62 13.73 17.30 11.37
C LEU A 62 15.16 17.57 11.87
N LEU A 63 16.16 16.97 11.23
CA LEU A 63 17.58 17.18 11.58
C LEU A 63 17.99 18.64 11.35
N ALA A 64 17.56 19.25 10.27
CA ALA A 64 17.93 20.62 9.92
C ALA A 64 17.26 21.66 10.82
N ASN A 65 16.02 21.44 11.24
CA ASN A 65 15.19 22.45 11.94
C ASN A 65 14.99 22.14 13.44
N GLY A 66 15.33 20.96 13.92
CA GLY A 66 15.03 20.52 15.31
C GLY A 66 13.54 20.42 15.64
N SER A 67 12.66 20.52 14.62
CA SER A 67 11.21 20.49 14.72
C SER A 67 10.61 19.91 13.46
N ASN A 68 9.43 19.32 13.58
CA ASN A 68 8.65 18.81 12.44
C ASN A 68 7.61 19.83 11.91
N ASP A 69 7.60 21.07 12.41
CA ASP A 69 6.63 22.09 11.99
C ASP A 69 6.63 22.32 10.48
N ALA A 70 7.81 22.30 9.86
CA ALA A 70 7.95 22.45 8.41
C ALA A 70 7.30 21.31 7.58
N PHE A 71 6.88 20.23 8.25
CA PHE A 71 6.20 19.08 7.64
C PHE A 71 4.72 18.99 7.99
N SER A 72 4.19 19.91 8.81
CA SER A 72 2.82 19.83 9.33
C SER A 72 1.75 19.76 8.23
N ASP A 73 1.97 20.46 7.11
CA ASP A 73 1.09 20.45 5.92
C ASP A 73 1.23 19.17 5.05
N LYS A 74 2.26 18.37 5.29
CA LYS A 74 2.55 17.10 4.58
C LYS A 74 2.29 15.87 5.44
N MET A 75 1.70 16.04 6.60
CA MET A 75 1.33 14.98 7.54
C MET A 75 -0.18 14.92 7.74
N HIS A 76 -0.67 13.74 8.03
CA HIS A 76 -2.01 13.63 8.60
C HIS A 76 -2.04 14.29 9.97
N ASN A 77 -3.08 15.09 10.26
CA ASN A 77 -3.38 15.46 11.63
C ASN A 77 -3.91 14.23 12.41
N PHE A 78 -4.05 14.39 13.73
CA PHE A 78 -4.46 13.30 14.62
C PHE A 78 -5.79 12.64 14.19
N ASP A 79 -6.78 13.45 13.84
CA ASP A 79 -8.11 12.95 13.46
C ASP A 79 -8.10 12.22 12.12
N SER A 80 -7.41 12.78 11.12
CA SER A 80 -7.33 12.18 9.79
C SER A 80 -6.55 10.87 9.80
N LEU A 81 -5.50 10.76 10.62
CA LEU A 81 -4.76 9.52 10.81
C LEU A 81 -5.63 8.45 11.49
N ASN A 82 -6.29 8.79 12.60
CA ASN A 82 -7.17 7.87 13.31
C ASN A 82 -8.32 7.36 12.43
N LYS A 83 -8.88 8.24 11.60
CA LYS A 83 -9.90 7.85 10.62
C LYS A 83 -9.34 6.88 9.58
N LEU A 84 -8.13 7.15 9.06
CA LEU A 84 -7.48 6.31 8.03
C LEU A 84 -7.22 4.90 8.54
N ILE A 85 -6.73 4.75 9.78
CA ILE A 85 -6.40 3.45 10.37
C ILE A 85 -7.60 2.75 11.06
N GLY A 86 -8.79 3.37 11.06
CA GLY A 86 -9.99 2.77 11.64
C GLY A 86 -9.98 2.66 13.17
N THR A 87 -9.33 3.60 13.87
CA THR A 87 -9.17 3.55 15.33
C THR A 87 -10.50 3.44 16.07
N LYS A 88 -11.52 4.18 15.62
CA LYS A 88 -12.84 4.16 16.26
C LYS A 88 -13.50 2.78 16.19
N GLU A 89 -13.47 2.18 15.02
CA GLU A 89 -14.02 0.85 14.74
C GLU A 89 -13.27 -0.23 15.53
N LEU A 90 -11.96 -0.09 15.63
CA LEU A 90 -11.11 -1.03 16.37
C LEU A 90 -11.41 -0.97 17.88
N ILE A 91 -11.53 0.23 18.46
CA ILE A 91 -11.90 0.42 19.87
C ILE A 91 -13.30 -0.14 20.15
N GLN A 92 -14.27 0.15 19.28
CA GLN A 92 -15.64 -0.37 19.43
C GLN A 92 -15.68 -1.91 19.32
N HIS A 93 -14.82 -2.48 18.48
CA HIS A 93 -14.70 -3.93 18.37
C HIS A 93 -14.10 -4.53 19.65
N GLY A 94 -13.04 -3.92 20.21
CA GLY A 94 -12.40 -4.35 21.45
C GLY A 94 -13.36 -4.32 22.65
N ALA A 95 -14.17 -3.28 22.79
CA ALA A 95 -15.13 -3.12 23.88
C ALA A 95 -16.16 -4.27 23.97
N LYS A 96 -16.42 -5.00 22.89
CA LYS A 96 -17.29 -6.17 22.89
C LYS A 96 -16.71 -7.36 23.66
N TYR A 97 -15.42 -7.36 23.93
CA TYR A 97 -14.70 -8.45 24.60
C TYR A 97 -14.33 -8.10 26.04
N GLU A 98 -14.34 -6.83 26.44
CA GLU A 98 -14.01 -6.40 27.82
C GLU A 98 -15.02 -6.90 28.87
N ASN A 99 -16.29 -7.12 28.49
CA ASN A 99 -17.36 -7.56 29.40
C ASN A 99 -17.52 -9.08 29.52
N LYS A 100 -16.60 -9.90 28.99
CA LYS A 100 -16.70 -11.37 29.05
C LYS A 100 -15.76 -12.03 30.08
N GLY A 101 -15.12 -11.25 30.92
CA GLY A 101 -14.13 -11.72 31.91
C GLY A 101 -14.49 -11.55 33.37
N SER A 102 -15.78 -11.41 33.69
CA SER A 102 -16.27 -11.27 35.11
C SER A 102 -17.42 -12.24 35.36
N ASP A 103 -17.10 -13.54 35.39
CA ASP A 103 -17.89 -14.58 36.09
C ASP A 103 -16.91 -15.60 36.69
#